data_ead63e5f3c42c39f0e66dbb281a18bd6
#
_entry.id   ead63e5f3c42c39f0e66dbb281a18bd6
#
_cell.length_a   1.000
_cell.length_b   1.000
_cell.length_c   1.000
_cell.angle_alpha   90.00
_cell.angle_beta   90.00
_cell.angle_gamma   90.00
#
_symmetry.space_group_name_H-M   'P 1'
#
loop_
_entity.id
_entity.type
_entity.pdbx_description
1 polymer ?
#
loop_
_entity_poly.entity_id
_entity_poly.type
_entity_poly.pdbx_seq_one_letter_code
_entity_poly.pdbx_strand_id
1 'polypeptide(L)'
;IDSFKNVIDACHAEGAKVSVQLQHAGPDVNQKIAGYPLVAASPIPSKDGHPTPVILTTEEIYDIIEAYGDAAVRAMKAGIDAVELHCAHGYLVSTFISPRTNKRVDEFGGCFENRMRFPRLIIENIKKKTEGKIAILARINAQDDVLGGLTLQDSTAVAVYLEEVCKIDALHVSRATHLNDECMWAPTAIHGGFSSDLVSSIKEVIN
;
A
#
# COMPACT_ATOMS: atom_id res chain seq x y z
N ILE A 1 -2.15 -0.16 21.75
CA ILE A 1 -0.85 -0.86 21.89
C ILE A 1 -1.06 -2.14 22.67
N ASP A 2 -1.63 -2.09 23.86
CA ASP A 2 -1.75 -3.23 24.79
C ASP A 2 -2.56 -4.41 24.23
N SER A 3 -3.57 -4.14 23.41
CA SER A 3 -4.41 -5.17 22.76
C SER A 3 -3.66 -6.12 21.83
N PHE A 4 -2.55 -5.67 21.24
CA PHE A 4 -1.72 -6.51 20.37
C PHE A 4 -0.65 -7.29 21.14
N LYS A 5 -0.30 -6.83 22.33
CA LYS A 5 0.84 -7.36 23.08
C LYS A 5 0.75 -8.87 23.33
N ASN A 6 -0.41 -9.39 23.73
CA ASN A 6 -0.58 -10.81 23.99
C ASN A 6 -0.32 -11.68 22.75
N VAL A 7 -0.75 -11.20 21.56
CA VAL A 7 -0.52 -11.91 20.29
C VAL A 7 0.96 -11.86 19.92
N ILE A 8 1.58 -10.69 20.06
CA ILE A 8 3.01 -10.51 19.77
C ILE A 8 3.86 -11.40 20.67
N ASP A 9 3.62 -11.37 21.98
CA ASP A 9 4.36 -12.16 22.96
C ASP A 9 4.20 -13.68 22.69
N ALA A 10 2.99 -14.14 22.33
CA ALA A 10 2.75 -15.54 21.98
C ALA A 10 3.51 -15.95 20.70
N CYS A 11 3.53 -15.12 19.67
CA CYS A 11 4.29 -15.39 18.45
C CYS A 11 5.80 -15.41 18.72
N HIS A 12 6.29 -14.45 19.48
CA HIS A 12 7.71 -14.36 19.85
C HIS A 12 8.17 -15.55 20.71
N ALA A 13 7.32 -16.06 21.59
CA ALA A 13 7.61 -17.24 22.40
C ALA A 13 7.89 -18.49 21.54
N GLU A 14 7.26 -18.57 20.36
CA GLU A 14 7.49 -19.65 19.38
C GLU A 14 8.57 -19.29 18.32
N GLY A 15 9.30 -18.18 18.50
CA GLY A 15 10.37 -17.74 17.62
C GLY A 15 9.88 -17.06 16.33
N ALA A 16 8.58 -16.80 16.17
CA ALA A 16 8.03 -16.12 15.01
C ALA A 16 8.20 -14.59 15.09
N LYS A 17 8.27 -13.94 13.94
CA LYS A 17 8.24 -12.47 13.81
C LYS A 17 6.84 -12.00 13.48
N VAL A 18 6.49 -10.77 13.90
CA VAL A 18 5.16 -10.21 13.73
C VAL A 18 5.25 -8.92 12.90
N SER A 19 4.50 -8.89 11.81
CA SER A 19 4.31 -7.68 11.00
C SER A 19 2.89 -7.15 11.16
N VAL A 20 2.73 -5.83 11.12
CA VAL A 20 1.42 -5.17 11.04
C VAL A 20 1.31 -4.37 9.76
N GLN A 21 0.18 -4.52 9.05
CA GLN A 21 -0.08 -3.74 7.86
C GLN A 21 -0.68 -2.37 8.22
N LEU A 22 -0.06 -1.31 7.70
CA LEU A 22 -0.53 0.06 7.80
C LEU A 22 -1.32 0.41 6.54
N GLN A 23 -2.60 0.73 6.71
CA GLN A 23 -3.53 0.97 5.61
C GLN A 23 -4.38 2.21 5.86
N HIS A 24 -4.66 2.95 4.80
CA HIS A 24 -5.72 3.95 4.72
C HIS A 24 -6.65 3.58 3.58
N ALA A 25 -7.91 3.33 3.88
CA ALA A 25 -8.89 2.80 2.91
C ALA A 25 -9.15 3.73 1.72
N GLY A 26 -8.91 5.03 1.88
CA GLY A 26 -9.03 5.99 0.77
C GLY A 26 -10.45 6.07 0.20
N PRO A 27 -10.62 5.74 -1.10
CA PRO A 27 -11.93 5.81 -1.75
C PRO A 27 -12.80 4.57 -1.50
N ASP A 28 -12.28 3.55 -0.85
CA ASP A 28 -12.96 2.25 -0.71
C ASP A 28 -13.29 1.92 0.75
N VAL A 29 -14.14 2.73 1.35
CA VAL A 29 -14.71 2.51 2.67
C VAL A 29 -16.18 2.90 2.69
N ASN A 30 -16.97 2.26 3.54
CA ASN A 30 -18.34 2.70 3.76
C ASN A 30 -18.33 4.01 4.57
N GLN A 31 -18.57 5.12 3.90
CA GLN A 31 -18.52 6.47 4.48
C GLN A 31 -19.45 6.63 5.70
N LYS A 32 -20.58 5.95 5.72
CA LYS A 32 -21.53 6.00 6.86
C LYS A 32 -20.96 5.34 8.12
N ILE A 33 -20.10 4.32 7.93
CA ILE A 33 -19.42 3.63 9.02
C ILE A 33 -18.18 4.40 9.45
N ALA A 34 -17.40 4.89 8.48
CA ALA A 34 -16.16 5.61 8.75
C ALA A 34 -16.40 6.97 9.41
N GLY A 35 -17.52 7.63 9.08
CA GLY A 35 -17.82 8.99 9.60
C GLY A 35 -16.98 10.09 8.96
N TYR A 36 -16.15 9.78 7.97
CA TYR A 36 -15.26 10.71 7.28
C TYR A 36 -15.51 10.71 5.78
N PRO A 37 -15.17 11.80 5.06
CA PRO A 37 -15.20 11.81 3.60
C PRO A 37 -14.27 10.76 3.01
N LEU A 38 -14.68 10.17 1.87
CA LEU A 38 -13.77 9.37 1.05
C LEU A 38 -12.72 10.30 0.44
N VAL A 39 -11.47 9.88 0.46
CA VAL A 39 -10.35 10.68 -0.08
C VAL A 39 -9.50 9.86 -1.05
N ALA A 40 -8.91 10.52 -2.05
CA ALA A 40 -8.04 9.88 -3.01
C ALA A 40 -7.08 10.89 -3.67
N ALA A 41 -6.18 10.38 -4.51
CA ALA A 41 -5.31 11.21 -5.36
C ALA A 41 -6.11 12.07 -6.35
N SER A 42 -7.24 11.57 -6.86
CA SER A 42 -8.11 12.24 -7.83
C SER A 42 -9.58 11.82 -7.60
N PRO A 43 -10.57 12.55 -8.16
CA PRO A 43 -11.98 12.32 -7.89
C PRO A 43 -12.52 11.14 -8.73
N ILE A 44 -11.88 9.98 -8.58
CA ILE A 44 -12.23 8.75 -9.31
C ILE A 44 -12.76 7.75 -8.28
N PRO A 45 -14.03 7.33 -8.39
CA PRO A 45 -14.59 6.32 -7.52
C PRO A 45 -13.82 4.99 -7.56
N SER A 46 -13.78 4.26 -6.45
CA SER A 46 -13.13 2.95 -6.36
C SER A 46 -13.79 1.91 -7.28
N LYS A 47 -15.11 2.00 -7.44
CA LYS A 47 -15.92 1.18 -8.37
C LYS A 47 -17.20 1.90 -8.78
N ASP A 48 -17.88 1.36 -9.80
CA ASP A 48 -19.13 1.92 -10.29
C ASP A 48 -20.19 2.00 -9.17
N GLY A 49 -20.88 3.13 -9.12
CA GLY A 49 -21.90 3.40 -8.11
C GLY A 49 -21.37 3.82 -6.72
N HIS A 50 -20.05 3.82 -6.51
CA HIS A 50 -19.46 4.37 -5.29
C HIS A 50 -19.42 5.90 -5.33
N PRO A 51 -19.47 6.59 -4.17
CA PRO A 51 -19.33 8.02 -4.10
C PRO A 51 -17.98 8.48 -4.64
N THR A 52 -17.99 9.66 -5.28
CA THR A 52 -16.74 10.29 -5.72
C THR A 52 -15.93 10.76 -4.51
N PRO A 53 -14.67 10.36 -4.37
CA PRO A 53 -13.83 10.82 -3.27
C PRO A 53 -13.44 12.29 -3.43
N VAL A 54 -13.14 12.93 -2.30
CA VAL A 54 -12.53 14.25 -2.25
C VAL A 54 -11.04 14.13 -2.60
N ILE A 55 -10.54 15.07 -3.38
CA ILE A 55 -9.11 15.14 -3.72
C ILE A 55 -8.35 15.67 -2.50
N LEU A 56 -7.33 14.94 -2.06
CA LEU A 56 -6.44 15.43 -1.00
C LEU A 56 -5.65 16.66 -1.46
N THR A 57 -5.61 17.68 -0.63
CA THR A 57 -4.69 18.80 -0.75
C THR A 57 -3.25 18.35 -0.44
N THR A 58 -2.28 19.15 -0.83
CA THR A 58 -0.86 18.87 -0.50
C THR A 58 -0.64 18.83 1.03
N GLU A 59 -1.28 19.71 1.77
CA GLU A 59 -1.20 19.75 3.23
C GLU A 59 -1.76 18.47 3.86
N GLU A 60 -2.96 18.04 3.47
CA GLU A 60 -3.56 16.78 3.94
C GLU A 60 -2.70 15.54 3.58
N ILE A 61 -2.02 15.55 2.43
CA ILE A 61 -1.07 14.49 2.07
C ILE A 61 0.08 14.43 3.09
N TYR A 62 0.66 15.56 3.47
CA TYR A 62 1.72 15.60 4.48
C TYR A 62 1.22 15.20 5.87
N ASP A 63 0.01 15.57 6.26
CA ASP A 63 -0.61 15.11 7.52
C ASP A 63 -0.76 13.59 7.56
N ILE A 64 -1.16 12.98 6.44
CA ILE A 64 -1.27 11.53 6.33
C ILE A 64 0.12 10.87 6.39
N ILE A 65 1.15 11.45 5.75
CA ILE A 65 2.54 10.96 5.86
C ILE A 65 2.98 10.95 7.32
N GLU A 66 2.71 12.01 8.07
CA GLU A 66 3.02 12.10 9.49
C GLU A 66 2.28 11.02 10.30
N ALA A 67 0.98 10.80 10.02
CA ALA A 67 0.17 9.79 10.69
C ALA A 67 0.69 8.35 10.46
N TYR A 68 1.20 8.02 9.27
CA TYR A 68 1.85 6.74 8.98
C TYR A 68 3.12 6.55 9.81
N GLY A 69 3.96 7.56 9.90
CA GLY A 69 5.16 7.53 10.75
C GLY A 69 4.83 7.32 12.22
N ASP A 70 3.81 8.02 12.74
CA ASP A 70 3.34 7.86 14.11
C ASP A 70 2.74 6.46 14.36
N ALA A 71 2.05 5.89 13.38
CA ALA A 71 1.55 4.52 13.46
C ALA A 71 2.70 3.50 13.56
N ALA A 72 3.76 3.68 12.77
CA ALA A 72 4.95 2.83 12.82
C ALA A 72 5.66 2.92 14.18
N VAL A 73 5.78 4.13 14.77
CA VAL A 73 6.33 4.30 16.13
C VAL A 73 5.48 3.55 17.17
N ARG A 74 4.14 3.61 17.05
CA ARG A 74 3.25 2.85 17.96
C ARG A 74 3.42 1.34 17.79
N ALA A 75 3.55 0.86 16.54
CA ALA A 75 3.81 -0.54 16.24
C ALA A 75 5.14 -1.01 16.86
N MET A 76 6.20 -0.27 16.64
CA MET A 76 7.53 -0.55 17.22
C MET A 76 7.49 -0.60 18.76
N LYS A 77 6.81 0.36 19.40
CA LYS A 77 6.64 0.36 20.88
C LYS A 77 5.79 -0.79 21.40
N ALA A 78 4.93 -1.37 20.57
CA ALA A 78 4.17 -2.57 20.94
C ALA A 78 4.98 -3.87 20.81
N GLY A 79 6.21 -3.81 20.24
CA GLY A 79 7.06 -4.97 19.99
C GLY A 79 6.88 -5.60 18.61
N ILE A 80 6.21 -4.93 17.68
CA ILE A 80 6.10 -5.36 16.28
C ILE A 80 7.48 -5.30 15.60
N ASP A 81 7.84 -6.35 14.88
CA ASP A 81 9.14 -6.49 14.20
C ASP A 81 9.18 -5.75 12.86
N ALA A 82 8.06 -5.69 12.16
CA ALA A 82 7.96 -5.05 10.85
C ALA A 82 6.62 -4.32 10.64
N VAL A 83 6.64 -3.27 9.83
CA VAL A 83 5.41 -2.65 9.29
C VAL A 83 5.32 -2.89 7.80
N GLU A 84 4.14 -3.20 7.30
CA GLU A 84 3.86 -3.34 5.87
C GLU A 84 3.03 -2.15 5.39
N LEU A 85 3.58 -1.36 4.47
CA LEU A 85 2.83 -0.29 3.81
C LEU A 85 1.91 -0.88 2.73
N HIS A 86 0.61 -0.67 2.86
CA HIS A 86 -0.36 -1.15 1.88
C HIS A 86 -0.42 -0.21 0.67
N CYS A 87 0.20 -0.64 -0.44
CA CYS A 87 0.28 0.09 -1.71
C CYS A 87 -0.55 -0.56 -2.84
N ALA A 88 -1.52 -1.42 -2.51
CA ALA A 88 -2.25 -2.26 -3.46
C ALA A 88 -3.77 -2.01 -3.44
N HIS A 89 -4.50 -2.72 -4.29
CA HIS A 89 -5.96 -2.96 -4.29
C HIS A 89 -6.85 -1.72 -4.50
N GLY A 90 -6.28 -0.55 -4.87
CA GLY A 90 -7.07 0.68 -5.05
C GLY A 90 -7.28 1.48 -3.76
N TYR A 91 -6.66 1.09 -2.64
CA TYR A 91 -6.64 1.89 -1.42
C TYR A 91 -5.81 3.18 -1.59
N LEU A 92 -5.78 4.05 -0.58
CA LEU A 92 -5.27 5.40 -0.73
C LEU A 92 -3.91 5.47 -1.41
N VAL A 93 -2.89 4.76 -0.92
CA VAL A 93 -1.53 4.81 -1.48
C VAL A 93 -1.52 4.30 -2.92
N SER A 94 -2.24 3.21 -3.21
CA SER A 94 -2.40 2.69 -4.57
C SER A 94 -3.01 3.72 -5.52
N THR A 95 -3.93 4.60 -5.04
CA THR A 95 -4.52 5.64 -5.89
C THR A 95 -3.52 6.67 -6.38
N PHE A 96 -2.42 6.87 -5.67
CA PHE A 96 -1.32 7.75 -6.11
C PHE A 96 -0.41 7.07 -7.11
N ILE A 97 -0.16 5.79 -6.98
CA ILE A 97 0.77 5.03 -7.83
C ILE A 97 0.18 4.78 -9.23
N SER A 98 -1.09 4.34 -9.28
CA SER A 98 -1.74 3.93 -10.52
C SER A 98 -2.06 5.11 -11.44
N PRO A 99 -1.64 5.08 -12.72
CA PRO A 99 -1.94 6.14 -13.69
C PRO A 99 -3.44 6.23 -14.00
N ARG A 100 -4.21 5.17 -13.71
CA ARG A 100 -5.66 5.16 -13.86
C ARG A 100 -6.32 6.09 -12.85
N THR A 101 -5.87 6.08 -11.61
CA THR A 101 -6.50 6.79 -10.48
C THR A 101 -5.79 8.07 -10.09
N ASN A 102 -4.55 8.28 -10.52
CA ASN A 102 -3.83 9.53 -10.30
C ASN A 102 -3.86 10.42 -11.55
N LYS A 103 -4.69 11.44 -11.53
CA LYS A 103 -4.79 12.48 -12.58
C LYS A 103 -4.30 13.84 -12.09
N ARG A 104 -3.51 13.85 -11.02
CA ARG A 104 -2.90 15.08 -10.48
C ARG A 104 -1.88 15.66 -11.46
N VAL A 105 -1.76 16.98 -11.41
CA VAL A 105 -0.79 17.75 -12.22
C VAL A 105 0.24 18.49 -11.37
N ASP A 106 0.23 18.21 -10.06
CA ASP A 106 1.18 18.73 -9.10
C ASP A 106 2.35 17.74 -8.86
N GLU A 107 3.15 18.00 -7.82
CA GLU A 107 4.30 17.18 -7.46
C GLU A 107 3.98 15.72 -7.07
N PHE A 108 2.71 15.36 -6.86
CA PHE A 108 2.25 14.01 -6.54
C PHE A 108 1.61 13.28 -7.73
N GLY A 109 1.67 13.84 -8.95
CA GLY A 109 1.06 13.24 -10.13
C GLY A 109 1.82 13.48 -11.43
N GLY A 110 1.30 12.97 -12.54
CA GLY A 110 1.94 13.04 -13.85
C GLY A 110 2.99 11.94 -14.06
N CYS A 111 4.29 12.25 -13.98
CA CYS A 111 5.35 11.27 -14.22
C CYS A 111 5.42 10.19 -13.12
N PHE A 112 6.14 9.11 -13.41
CA PHE A 112 6.30 7.98 -12.49
C PHE A 112 6.86 8.41 -11.14
N GLU A 113 7.92 9.20 -11.12
CA GLU A 113 8.59 9.66 -9.90
C GLU A 113 7.66 10.47 -9.00
N ASN A 114 6.80 11.30 -9.58
CA ASN A 114 5.81 12.07 -8.84
C ASN A 114 4.70 11.17 -8.26
N ARG A 115 4.24 10.16 -9.02
CA ARG A 115 3.28 9.18 -8.50
C ARG A 115 3.87 8.33 -7.37
N MET A 116 5.18 8.07 -7.39
CA MET A 116 5.90 7.36 -6.34
C MET A 116 6.28 8.26 -5.15
N ARG A 117 6.11 9.58 -5.24
CA ARG A 117 6.49 10.52 -4.17
C ARG A 117 5.76 10.24 -2.86
N PHE A 118 4.46 9.98 -2.91
CA PHE A 118 3.67 9.74 -1.70
C PHE A 118 4.13 8.48 -0.94
N PRO A 119 4.18 7.27 -1.52
CA PRO A 119 4.72 6.10 -0.82
C PRO A 119 6.18 6.29 -0.38
N ARG A 120 7.02 6.96 -1.18
CA ARG A 120 8.41 7.24 -0.80
C ARG A 120 8.49 8.10 0.46
N LEU A 121 7.75 9.20 0.52
CA LEU A 121 7.76 10.09 1.69
C LEU A 121 7.21 9.40 2.95
N ILE A 122 6.20 8.51 2.81
CA ILE A 122 5.73 7.68 3.93
C ILE A 122 6.87 6.81 4.47
N ILE A 123 7.56 6.08 3.58
CA ILE A 123 8.68 5.20 3.96
C ILE A 123 9.82 5.99 4.61
N GLU A 124 10.20 7.12 4.02
CA GLU A 124 11.23 8.01 4.58
C GLU A 124 10.85 8.51 5.98
N ASN A 125 9.59 8.90 6.18
CA ASN A 125 9.10 9.37 7.48
C ASN A 125 9.05 8.24 8.52
N ILE A 126 8.63 7.03 8.13
CA ILE A 126 8.69 5.84 9.00
C ILE A 126 10.14 5.61 9.43
N LYS A 127 11.09 5.56 8.50
CA LYS A 127 12.53 5.37 8.82
C LYS A 127 13.05 6.43 9.77
N LYS A 128 12.72 7.69 9.50
CA LYS A 128 13.14 8.82 10.35
C LYS A 128 12.60 8.69 11.77
N LYS A 129 11.28 8.45 11.93
CA LYS A 129 10.63 8.41 13.25
C LYS A 129 10.97 7.16 14.06
N THR A 130 11.25 6.06 13.39
CA THR A 130 11.66 4.80 14.04
C THR A 130 13.17 4.65 14.16
N GLU A 131 13.94 5.63 13.67
CA GLU A 131 15.42 5.59 13.63
C GLU A 131 15.94 4.32 12.91
N GLY A 132 15.20 3.83 11.93
CA GLY A 132 15.52 2.60 11.20
C GLY A 132 15.46 1.30 12.03
N LYS A 133 14.80 1.33 13.19
CA LYS A 133 14.74 0.19 14.13
C LYS A 133 13.61 -0.81 13.86
N ILE A 134 12.79 -0.59 12.84
CA ILE A 134 11.71 -1.49 12.42
C ILE A 134 11.88 -1.82 10.95
N ALA A 135 11.67 -3.08 10.57
CA ALA A 135 11.69 -3.47 9.17
C ALA A 135 10.45 -2.91 8.44
N ILE A 136 10.61 -2.57 7.16
CA ILE A 136 9.56 -1.99 6.32
C ILE A 136 9.31 -2.90 5.12
N LEU A 137 8.10 -3.41 5.04
CA LEU A 137 7.59 -4.15 3.90
C LEU A 137 6.66 -3.23 3.09
N ALA A 138 6.48 -3.55 1.81
CA ALA A 138 5.45 -2.92 1.00
C ALA A 138 4.60 -3.98 0.30
N ARG A 139 3.27 -3.83 0.31
CA ARG A 139 2.37 -4.67 -0.47
C ARG A 139 1.94 -3.93 -1.73
N ILE A 140 2.24 -4.48 -2.90
CA ILE A 140 1.88 -3.93 -4.21
C ILE A 140 1.03 -4.89 -5.02
N ASN A 141 0.32 -4.39 -6.04
CA ASN A 141 -0.24 -5.25 -7.09
C ASN A 141 0.84 -5.57 -8.14
N ALA A 142 0.93 -6.83 -8.58
CA ALA A 142 1.68 -7.17 -9.79
C ALA A 142 1.02 -6.58 -11.05
N GLN A 143 -0.29 -6.45 -11.03
CA GLN A 143 -1.09 -5.70 -12.00
C GLN A 143 -2.47 -5.37 -11.40
N ASP A 144 -3.12 -4.32 -11.91
CA ASP A 144 -4.42 -3.88 -11.39
C ASP A 144 -5.60 -4.69 -11.95
N ASP A 145 -5.40 -5.46 -13.02
CA ASP A 145 -6.41 -6.22 -13.77
C ASP A 145 -7.59 -5.38 -14.28
N VAL A 146 -7.33 -4.12 -14.57
CA VAL A 146 -8.32 -3.17 -15.11
C VAL A 146 -7.70 -2.28 -16.18
N LEU A 147 -8.52 -1.86 -17.13
CA LEU A 147 -8.06 -0.99 -18.22
C LEU A 147 -7.48 0.32 -17.70
N GLY A 148 -6.26 0.64 -18.15
CA GLY A 148 -5.53 1.84 -17.76
C GLY A 148 -4.93 1.81 -16.35
N GLY A 149 -5.08 0.70 -15.63
CA GLY A 149 -4.40 0.44 -14.35
C GLY A 149 -2.94 0.05 -14.54
N LEU A 150 -2.27 -0.28 -13.44
CA LEU A 150 -0.90 -0.79 -13.48
C LEU A 150 -0.83 -2.11 -14.25
N THR A 151 0.10 -2.17 -15.18
CA THR A 151 0.52 -3.40 -15.86
C THR A 151 1.65 -4.07 -15.07
N LEU A 152 1.99 -5.32 -15.42
CA LEU A 152 3.14 -6.00 -14.82
C LEU A 152 4.44 -5.19 -15.03
N GLN A 153 4.62 -4.55 -16.19
CA GLN A 153 5.79 -3.70 -16.45
C GLN A 153 5.83 -2.48 -15.52
N ASP A 154 4.68 -1.81 -15.28
CA ASP A 154 4.61 -0.69 -14.34
C ASP A 154 4.93 -1.14 -12.92
N SER A 155 4.37 -2.28 -12.49
CA SER A 155 4.57 -2.82 -11.14
C SER A 155 6.00 -3.32 -10.92
N THR A 156 6.65 -3.82 -11.96
CA THR A 156 8.08 -4.14 -11.94
C THR A 156 8.92 -2.87 -11.68
N ALA A 157 8.61 -1.76 -12.35
CA ALA A 157 9.27 -0.49 -12.08
C ALA A 157 8.98 0.02 -10.65
N VAL A 158 7.76 -0.15 -10.14
CA VAL A 158 7.40 0.16 -8.75
C VAL A 158 8.22 -0.68 -7.77
N ALA A 159 8.36 -1.99 -8.01
CA ALA A 159 9.13 -2.90 -7.16
C ALA A 159 10.61 -2.48 -7.07
N VAL A 160 11.25 -2.24 -8.23
CA VAL A 160 12.64 -1.76 -8.31
C VAL A 160 12.80 -0.41 -7.58
N TYR A 161 11.86 0.53 -7.76
CA TYR A 161 11.91 1.81 -7.08
C TYR A 161 11.80 1.67 -5.55
N LEU A 162 10.92 0.81 -5.07
CA LEU A 162 10.75 0.55 -3.63
C LEU A 162 12.01 -0.10 -3.04
N GLU A 163 12.65 -1.02 -3.75
CA GLU A 163 13.90 -1.64 -3.32
C GLU A 163 15.08 -0.66 -3.40
N GLU A 164 15.33 -0.08 -4.58
CA GLU A 164 16.57 0.67 -4.82
C GLU A 164 16.55 2.08 -4.28
N VAL A 165 15.41 2.76 -4.35
CA VAL A 165 15.28 4.16 -3.92
C VAL A 165 14.75 4.23 -2.48
N CYS A 166 13.66 3.54 -2.20
CA CYS A 166 13.06 3.58 -0.87
C CYS A 166 13.75 2.63 0.12
N LYS A 167 14.55 1.65 -0.35
CA LYS A 167 15.30 0.70 0.51
C LYS A 167 14.38 0.01 1.52
N ILE A 168 13.30 -0.61 1.04
CA ILE A 168 12.44 -1.49 1.85
C ILE A 168 13.13 -2.83 2.10
N ASP A 169 12.68 -3.57 3.11
CA ASP A 169 13.29 -4.84 3.51
C ASP A 169 12.66 -6.05 2.82
N ALA A 170 11.39 -5.96 2.43
CA ALA A 170 10.71 -7.02 1.69
C ALA A 170 9.52 -6.50 0.88
N LEU A 171 9.15 -7.24 -0.16
CA LEU A 171 8.01 -6.97 -1.02
C LEU A 171 6.98 -8.08 -0.90
N HIS A 172 5.72 -7.70 -0.67
CA HIS A 172 4.56 -8.58 -0.70
C HIS A 172 3.79 -8.32 -1.99
N VAL A 173 3.74 -9.31 -2.87
CA VAL A 173 3.10 -9.15 -4.19
C VAL A 173 1.69 -9.71 -4.16
N SER A 174 0.73 -8.90 -4.55
CA SER A 174 -0.68 -9.22 -4.73
C SER A 174 -1.11 -8.90 -6.17
N ARG A 175 -2.40 -8.88 -6.47
CA ARG A 175 -2.93 -8.42 -7.76
C ARG A 175 -4.34 -7.86 -7.62
N ALA A 176 -4.80 -7.18 -8.67
CA ALA A 176 -6.13 -6.63 -8.85
C ALA A 176 -6.51 -5.48 -7.92
N THR A 177 -7.62 -4.86 -8.24
CA THR A 177 -8.29 -3.84 -7.45
C THR A 177 -9.74 -4.25 -7.21
N HIS A 178 -10.47 -3.52 -6.38
CA HIS A 178 -11.91 -3.74 -6.13
C HIS A 178 -12.81 -3.61 -7.37
N LEU A 179 -12.25 -3.26 -8.53
CA LEU A 179 -12.94 -3.33 -9.81
C LEU A 179 -12.92 -4.74 -10.42
N ASN A 180 -12.09 -5.62 -9.90
CA ASN A 180 -11.97 -7.02 -10.31
C ASN A 180 -11.79 -7.92 -9.09
N ASP A 181 -12.84 -8.01 -8.27
CA ASP A 181 -12.84 -8.77 -7.02
C ASP A 181 -12.51 -10.26 -7.22
N GLU A 182 -12.87 -10.84 -8.37
CA GLU A 182 -12.56 -12.25 -8.68
C GLU A 182 -11.07 -12.53 -8.81
N CYS A 183 -10.30 -11.55 -9.29
CA CYS A 183 -8.84 -11.66 -9.34
C CYS A 183 -8.17 -11.34 -8.00
N MET A 184 -8.80 -10.50 -7.18
CA MET A 184 -8.28 -10.14 -5.86
C MET A 184 -8.58 -11.22 -4.81
N TRP A 185 -9.78 -11.81 -4.87
CA TRP A 185 -10.28 -12.86 -3.98
C TRP A 185 -10.57 -14.13 -4.79
N ALA A 186 -9.52 -14.75 -5.31
CA ALA A 186 -9.66 -15.92 -6.19
C ALA A 186 -10.59 -16.98 -5.59
N PRO A 187 -11.74 -17.28 -6.24
CA PRO A 187 -12.63 -18.33 -5.77
C PRO A 187 -11.98 -19.70 -5.90
N THR A 188 -12.51 -20.69 -5.18
CA THR A 188 -11.99 -22.08 -5.18
C THR A 188 -11.91 -22.72 -6.57
N ALA A 189 -12.69 -22.22 -7.55
CA ALA A 189 -12.66 -22.67 -8.94
C ALA A 189 -11.38 -22.26 -9.69
N ILE A 190 -10.65 -21.25 -9.20
CA ILE A 190 -9.34 -20.84 -9.76
C ILE A 190 -8.28 -21.70 -9.13
N HIS A 191 -7.39 -22.26 -9.97
CA HIS A 191 -6.30 -23.11 -9.50
C HIS A 191 -5.35 -22.36 -8.55
N GLY A 192 -4.79 -23.08 -7.58
CA GLY A 192 -3.75 -22.53 -6.69
C GLY A 192 -2.54 -22.03 -7.48
N GLY A 193 -1.95 -20.93 -7.02
CA GLY A 193 -0.77 -20.35 -7.67
C GLY A 193 -1.05 -19.54 -8.95
N PHE A 194 -2.30 -19.18 -9.24
CA PHE A 194 -2.70 -18.46 -10.48
C PHE A 194 -1.99 -17.11 -10.68
N SER A 195 -1.33 -16.58 -9.66
CA SER A 195 -0.50 -15.35 -9.72
C SER A 195 1.00 -15.63 -9.68
N SER A 196 1.43 -16.89 -9.65
CA SER A 196 2.84 -17.27 -9.50
C SER A 196 3.74 -16.68 -10.57
N ASP A 197 3.30 -16.66 -11.82
CA ASP A 197 4.07 -16.13 -12.95
C ASP A 197 4.32 -14.62 -12.78
N LEU A 198 3.33 -13.89 -12.29
CA LEU A 198 3.46 -12.45 -12.02
C LEU A 198 4.48 -12.19 -10.88
N VAL A 199 4.41 -13.00 -9.82
CA VAL A 199 5.36 -12.92 -8.69
C VAL A 199 6.76 -13.25 -9.14
N SER A 200 6.93 -14.33 -9.93
CA SER A 200 8.22 -14.74 -10.49
C SER A 200 8.85 -13.64 -11.34
N SER A 201 8.07 -13.02 -12.23
CA SER A 201 8.55 -11.91 -13.07
C SER A 201 9.06 -10.72 -12.27
N ILE A 202 8.39 -10.38 -11.15
CA ILE A 202 8.88 -9.32 -10.26
C ILE A 202 10.15 -9.76 -9.53
N LYS A 203 10.19 -11.03 -9.05
CA LYS A 203 11.36 -11.58 -8.34
C LYS A 203 12.62 -11.63 -9.21
N GLU A 204 12.50 -11.74 -10.53
CA GLU A 204 13.65 -11.75 -11.45
C GLU A 204 14.42 -10.41 -11.48
N VAL A 205 13.80 -9.29 -11.06
CA VAL A 205 14.37 -7.95 -11.15
C VAL A 205 14.69 -7.31 -9.80
N ILE A 206 14.33 -7.95 -8.71
CA ILE A 206 14.63 -7.53 -7.32
C ILE A 206 15.40 -8.62 -6.57
N ASN A 207 16.13 -8.25 -5.52
CA ASN A 207 16.99 -9.16 -4.74
C ASN A 207 16.25 -10.04 -3.72
#